data_4be389fce662686b0033d3e56b470bee
#
_entry.id   4be389fce662686b0033d3e56b470bee
#
_cell.length_a   1.000
_cell.length_b   1.000
_cell.length_c   1.000
_cell.angle_alpha   90.00
_cell.angle_beta   90.00
_cell.angle_gamma   90.00
#
_symmetry.space_group_name_H-M   'P 1'
#
loop_
_entity.id
_entity.type
_entity.pdbx_description
1 polymer ?
#
loop_
_entity_poly.entity_id
_entity_poly.type
_entity_poly.pdbx_seq_one_letter_code
_entity_poly.pdbx_strand_id
1 'polypeptide(L)'
;MAERQVSIELLRVSVVVPAILNLNHRIFLSNLDLILIPINKVPRLLFYKTSYHENEFSALVEMLKTSLSLALVDFYPLGGRLDIKGEEQSGLPKVDCNDARVEFIEASIDMAFQDTKNQDFQYKSFFKKLTPTHDHSLNHESYDMPLLSIQVLKTLLVLN
;
A
#
# COMPACT_ATOMS: atom_id res chain seq x y z
N MET A 1 12.48 -4.52 29.52
CA MET A 1 12.31 -3.21 28.87
C MET A 1 10.88 -3.15 28.37
N ALA A 2 10.10 -2.17 28.80
CA ALA A 2 8.74 -2.01 28.32
C ALA A 2 8.80 -1.65 26.82
N GLU A 3 8.12 -2.39 25.97
CA GLU A 3 7.94 -2.05 24.55
C GLU A 3 7.18 -0.72 24.49
N ARG A 4 7.80 0.30 23.87
CA ARG A 4 7.15 1.59 23.64
C ARG A 4 5.90 1.33 22.80
N GLN A 5 4.74 1.69 23.30
CA GLN A 5 3.50 1.57 22.58
C GLN A 5 3.48 2.64 21.48
N VAL A 6 3.62 2.20 20.23
CA VAL A 6 3.55 3.06 19.04
C VAL A 6 2.09 3.21 18.65
N SER A 7 1.63 4.45 18.53
CA SER A 7 0.30 4.79 18.03
C SER A 7 0.38 5.29 16.59
N ILE A 8 -0.59 4.87 15.78
CA ILE A 8 -0.75 5.34 14.40
C ILE A 8 -2.12 5.98 14.31
N GLU A 9 -2.15 7.19 13.80
CA GLU A 9 -3.36 7.95 13.55
C GLU A 9 -3.60 8.03 12.05
N LEU A 10 -4.77 7.56 11.62
CA LEU A 10 -5.21 7.66 10.23
C LEU A 10 -5.61 9.10 9.93
N LEU A 11 -4.95 9.73 8.96
CA LEU A 11 -5.25 11.10 8.54
C LEU A 11 -6.23 11.12 7.37
N ARG A 12 -5.99 10.29 6.35
CA ARG A 12 -6.80 10.26 5.15
C ARG A 12 -6.67 8.94 4.41
N VAL A 13 -7.76 8.49 3.80
CA VAL A 13 -7.76 7.43 2.79
C VAL A 13 -8.21 8.02 1.47
N SER A 14 -7.48 7.77 0.43
CA SER A 14 -7.76 8.20 -0.94
C SER A 14 -7.44 7.07 -1.92
N VAL A 15 -7.74 7.28 -3.19
CA VAL A 15 -7.46 6.31 -4.25
C VAL A 15 -6.69 6.96 -5.37
N VAL A 16 -5.81 6.18 -6.00
CA VAL A 16 -5.05 6.60 -7.17
C VAL A 16 -5.40 5.70 -8.34
N VAL A 17 -5.69 6.31 -9.47
CA VAL A 17 -5.97 5.64 -10.75
C VAL A 17 -4.82 5.88 -11.72
N PRO A 18 -4.61 5.01 -12.72
CA PRO A 18 -3.66 5.29 -13.80
C PRO A 18 -3.96 6.63 -14.48
N ALA A 19 -2.92 7.38 -14.84
CA ALA A 19 -3.05 8.66 -15.55
C ALA A 19 -3.70 8.50 -16.93
N ILE A 20 -3.56 7.32 -17.53
CA ILE A 20 -4.22 6.92 -18.77
C ILE A 20 -4.93 5.62 -18.47
N LEU A 21 -6.24 5.58 -18.68
CA LEU A 21 -7.04 4.37 -18.47
C LEU A 21 -6.66 3.30 -19.49
N ASN A 22 -6.56 2.08 -19.01
CA ASN A 22 -6.26 0.93 -19.85
C ASN A 22 -7.53 0.31 -20.42
N LEU A 23 -7.39 -0.40 -21.53
CA LEU A 23 -8.46 -1.26 -22.01
C LEU A 23 -8.64 -2.42 -21.01
N ASN A 24 -9.86 -2.60 -20.52
CA ASN A 24 -10.18 -3.73 -19.65
C ASN A 24 -9.73 -5.05 -20.28
N HIS A 25 -8.83 -5.75 -19.63
CA HIS A 25 -8.43 -7.08 -20.02
C HIS A 25 -8.09 -7.92 -18.80
N ARG A 26 -7.92 -9.21 -19.00
CA ARG A 26 -7.70 -10.19 -17.96
C ARG A 26 -6.37 -10.89 -18.17
N ILE A 27 -5.61 -11.02 -17.09
CA ILE A 27 -4.35 -11.77 -17.08
C ILE A 27 -4.58 -13.05 -16.28
N PHE A 28 -4.51 -14.19 -16.93
CA PHE A 28 -4.57 -15.48 -16.25
C PHE A 28 -3.26 -15.74 -15.50
N LEU A 29 -3.39 -16.24 -14.29
CA LEU A 29 -2.24 -16.55 -13.46
C LEU A 29 -1.59 -17.86 -13.91
N SER A 30 -0.26 -17.87 -13.94
CA SER A 30 0.51 -19.10 -14.16
C SER A 30 0.44 -20.01 -12.92
N ASN A 31 0.80 -21.29 -13.10
CA ASN A 31 0.87 -22.23 -11.97
C ASN A 31 1.85 -21.75 -10.88
N LEU A 32 2.87 -20.99 -11.24
CA LEU A 32 3.80 -20.41 -10.28
C LEU A 32 3.15 -19.28 -9.47
N ASP A 33 2.36 -18.43 -10.13
CA ASP A 33 1.63 -17.36 -9.46
C ASP A 33 0.60 -17.93 -8.47
N LEU A 34 -0.06 -19.04 -8.82
CA LEU A 34 -1.04 -19.70 -7.96
C LEU A 34 -0.44 -20.17 -6.64
N ILE A 35 0.82 -20.60 -6.64
CA ILE A 35 1.53 -21.02 -5.41
C ILE A 35 1.73 -19.80 -4.48
N LEU A 36 1.81 -18.60 -5.03
CA LEU A 36 2.05 -17.37 -4.27
C LEU A 36 0.76 -16.71 -3.74
N ILE A 37 -0.41 -17.11 -4.22
CA ILE A 37 -1.71 -16.57 -3.76
C ILE A 37 -1.87 -16.61 -2.24
N PRO A 38 -1.52 -17.69 -1.52
CA PRO A 38 -1.63 -17.71 -0.06
C PRO A 38 -0.73 -16.68 0.65
N ILE A 39 0.33 -16.23 -0.02
CA ILE A 39 1.26 -15.21 0.48
C ILE A 39 0.77 -13.80 0.08
N ASN A 40 -0.48 -13.65 -0.17
CA ASN A 40 -1.17 -12.56 -0.88
C ASN A 40 -0.65 -11.13 -0.65
N LYS A 41 0.20 -10.88 0.34
CA LYS A 41 0.79 -9.59 0.62
C LYS A 41 2.23 -9.70 1.08
N VAL A 42 3.09 -8.97 0.40
CA VAL A 42 4.49 -8.81 0.78
C VAL A 42 4.66 -7.36 1.27
N PRO A 43 4.64 -7.13 2.58
CA PRO A 43 4.83 -5.79 3.11
C PRO A 43 6.25 -5.31 2.83
N ARG A 44 6.38 -4.06 2.41
CA ARG A 44 7.64 -3.37 2.21
C ARG A 44 7.62 -2.08 2.99
N LEU A 45 8.61 -1.87 3.86
CA LEU A 45 8.79 -0.62 4.59
C LEU A 45 10.01 0.09 4.02
N LEU A 46 9.79 1.31 3.58
CA LEU A 46 10.84 2.18 3.04
C LEU A 46 10.94 3.40 3.96
N PHE A 47 12.15 3.70 4.41
CA PHE A 47 12.42 4.81 5.30
C PHE A 47 13.18 5.90 4.54
N TYR A 48 12.62 7.09 4.51
CA TYR A 48 13.22 8.23 3.85
C TYR A 48 13.49 9.34 4.87
N LYS A 49 14.71 9.85 4.86
CA LYS A 49 14.99 11.11 5.52
C LYS A 49 14.61 12.24 4.57
N THR A 50 13.71 13.08 4.99
CA THR A 50 13.33 14.26 4.22
C THR A 50 13.76 15.53 4.95
N SER A 51 14.12 16.55 4.19
CA SER A 51 14.37 17.92 4.69
C SER A 51 13.10 18.79 4.63
N TYR A 52 11.98 18.20 4.21
CA TYR A 52 10.72 18.93 4.14
C TYR A 52 10.21 19.31 5.52
N HIS A 53 9.72 20.54 5.63
CA HIS A 53 9.05 21.02 6.83
C HIS A 53 7.66 20.41 6.98
N GLU A 54 7.09 20.46 8.16
CA GLU A 54 5.77 19.86 8.44
C GLU A 54 4.66 20.30 7.48
N ASN A 55 4.71 21.56 7.06
CA ASN A 55 3.74 22.16 6.15
C ASN A 55 3.82 21.63 4.70
N GLU A 56 4.89 20.91 4.35
CA GLU A 56 5.14 20.40 3.00
C GLU A 56 4.72 18.94 2.81
N PHE A 57 4.29 18.27 3.89
CA PHE A 57 3.86 16.88 3.81
C PHE A 57 2.74 16.68 2.80
N SER A 58 1.75 17.57 2.78
CA SER A 58 0.62 17.50 1.84
C SER A 58 1.10 17.62 0.39
N ALA A 59 2.04 18.52 0.10
CA ALA A 59 2.60 18.68 -1.24
C ALA A 59 3.39 17.42 -1.67
N LEU A 60 4.16 16.84 -0.75
CA LEU A 60 4.88 15.59 -1.00
C LEU A 60 3.91 14.44 -1.31
N VAL A 61 2.83 14.32 -0.55
CA VAL A 61 1.78 13.31 -0.76
C VAL A 61 1.15 13.46 -2.15
N GLU A 62 0.79 14.67 -2.56
CA GLU A 62 0.20 14.89 -3.88
C GLU A 62 1.20 14.60 -5.02
N MET A 63 2.48 14.91 -4.82
CA MET A 63 3.54 14.53 -5.75
C MET A 63 3.68 12.99 -5.87
N LEU A 64 3.62 12.27 -4.74
CA LEU A 64 3.68 10.82 -4.73
C LEU A 64 2.46 10.19 -5.42
N LYS A 65 1.26 10.72 -5.20
CA LYS A 65 0.04 10.26 -5.89
C LYS A 65 0.13 10.48 -7.39
N THR A 66 0.63 11.65 -7.81
CA THR A 66 0.83 11.95 -9.23
C THR A 66 1.84 10.99 -9.86
N SER A 67 2.97 10.77 -9.19
CA SER A 67 4.00 9.83 -9.66
C SER A 67 3.48 8.39 -9.74
N LEU A 68 2.70 7.97 -8.74
CA LEU A 68 2.04 6.65 -8.74
C LEU A 68 1.06 6.53 -9.92
N SER A 69 0.24 7.55 -10.15
CA SER A 69 -0.72 7.59 -11.26
C SER A 69 -0.03 7.42 -12.63
N LEU A 70 1.13 8.04 -12.81
CA LEU A 70 1.95 7.87 -14.01
C LEU A 70 2.56 6.47 -14.09
N ALA A 71 3.12 5.95 -13.00
CA ALA A 71 3.71 4.62 -12.97
C ALA A 71 2.68 3.51 -13.24
N LEU A 72 1.44 3.70 -12.81
CA LEU A 72 0.35 2.75 -13.07
C LEU A 72 -0.04 2.65 -14.55
N VAL A 73 0.43 3.52 -15.44
CA VAL A 73 0.24 3.37 -16.88
C VAL A 73 1.03 2.15 -17.39
N ASP A 74 2.28 2.00 -16.95
CA ASP A 74 3.13 0.88 -17.34
C ASP A 74 2.87 -0.37 -16.46
N PHE A 75 2.57 -0.16 -15.19
CA PHE A 75 2.29 -1.21 -14.20
C PHE A 75 0.79 -1.35 -13.93
N TYR A 76 -0.03 -1.22 -14.96
CA TYR A 76 -1.49 -1.23 -14.86
C TYR A 76 -2.10 -2.44 -14.13
N PRO A 77 -1.52 -3.67 -14.16
CA PRO A 77 -2.10 -4.77 -13.40
C PRO A 77 -2.19 -4.49 -11.89
N LEU A 78 -1.29 -3.65 -11.35
CA LEU A 78 -1.31 -3.29 -9.93
C LEU A 78 -2.52 -2.42 -9.55
N GLY A 79 -3.14 -1.74 -10.52
CA GLY A 79 -4.40 -1.01 -10.35
C GLY A 79 -5.63 -1.92 -10.45
N GLY A 80 -5.45 -3.18 -10.80
CA GLY A 80 -6.51 -4.17 -10.97
C GLY A 80 -6.91 -4.87 -9.68
N ARG A 81 -7.65 -5.97 -9.86
CA ARG A 81 -8.14 -6.82 -8.76
C ARG A 81 -7.83 -8.29 -9.02
N LEU A 82 -7.50 -8.99 -7.95
CA LEU A 82 -7.31 -10.44 -7.99
C LEU A 82 -8.66 -11.14 -7.83
N ASP A 83 -9.09 -11.81 -8.88
CA ASP A 83 -10.24 -12.70 -8.87
C ASP A 83 -9.77 -14.14 -8.69
N ILE A 84 -9.94 -14.68 -7.48
CA ILE A 84 -9.51 -16.04 -7.13
C ILE A 84 -10.53 -17.08 -7.55
N LYS A 85 -11.81 -16.75 -7.58
CA LYS A 85 -12.87 -17.74 -7.81
C LYS A 85 -13.25 -17.93 -9.26
N GLY A 86 -12.90 -16.95 -10.11
CA GLY A 86 -13.22 -16.99 -11.52
C GLY A 86 -14.74 -17.18 -11.76
N GLU A 87 -15.50 -16.10 -11.80
CA GLU A 87 -16.96 -16.16 -12.04
C GLU A 87 -17.33 -16.74 -13.43
N GLU A 88 -16.37 -16.93 -14.31
CA GLU A 88 -16.58 -17.47 -15.64
C GLU A 88 -16.31 -18.98 -15.71
N GLN A 89 -16.79 -19.61 -16.77
CA GLN A 89 -16.73 -21.05 -17.04
C GLN A 89 -15.35 -21.72 -16.91
N SER A 90 -14.26 -20.94 -16.87
CA SER A 90 -12.91 -21.46 -16.70
C SER A 90 -12.53 -21.74 -15.25
N GLY A 91 -13.14 -21.04 -14.28
CA GLY A 91 -12.81 -21.17 -12.85
C GLY A 91 -11.36 -20.87 -12.47
N LEU A 92 -10.56 -20.34 -13.39
CA LEU A 92 -9.13 -20.07 -13.16
C LEU A 92 -8.92 -18.68 -12.53
N PRO A 93 -8.08 -18.58 -11.52
CA PRO A 93 -7.68 -17.29 -10.94
C PRO A 93 -7.06 -16.38 -11.99
N LYS A 94 -7.41 -15.11 -11.91
CA LYS A 94 -6.97 -14.08 -12.85
C LYS A 94 -6.81 -12.71 -12.18
N VAL A 95 -6.11 -11.82 -12.82
CA VAL A 95 -6.10 -10.40 -12.51
C VAL A 95 -7.01 -9.69 -13.50
N ASP A 96 -8.06 -9.06 -12.98
CA ASP A 96 -8.89 -8.14 -13.76
C ASP A 96 -8.20 -6.77 -13.78
N CYS A 97 -7.65 -6.41 -14.94
CA CYS A 97 -7.00 -5.12 -15.19
C CYS A 97 -8.08 -4.08 -15.56
N ASN A 98 -8.88 -3.71 -14.57
CA ASN A 98 -10.07 -2.88 -14.72
C ASN A 98 -9.89 -1.46 -14.15
N ASP A 99 -8.64 -1.04 -13.91
CA ASP A 99 -8.29 0.25 -13.29
C ASP A 99 -9.07 0.52 -11.98
N ALA A 100 -9.31 -0.55 -11.21
CA ALA A 100 -10.15 -0.52 -10.00
C ALA A 100 -9.54 0.27 -8.84
N ARG A 101 -8.39 0.90 -9.05
CA ARG A 101 -7.72 1.86 -8.15
C ARG A 101 -6.77 1.22 -7.14
N VAL A 102 -5.71 1.96 -6.83
CA VAL A 102 -4.78 1.69 -5.73
C VAL A 102 -5.21 2.51 -4.52
N GLU A 103 -5.31 1.85 -3.38
CA GLU A 103 -5.58 2.51 -2.11
C GLU A 103 -4.34 3.27 -1.65
N PHE A 104 -4.51 4.54 -1.28
CA PHE A 104 -3.45 5.41 -0.79
C PHE A 104 -3.85 5.97 0.57
N ILE A 105 -3.09 5.58 1.60
CA ILE A 105 -3.37 5.89 2.99
C ILE A 105 -2.34 6.89 3.50
N GLU A 106 -2.82 7.96 4.12
CA GLU A 106 -2.03 8.96 4.81
C GLU A 106 -2.22 8.77 6.31
N ALA A 107 -1.14 8.61 7.05
CA ALA A 107 -1.21 8.45 8.49
C ALA A 107 -0.05 9.16 9.18
N SER A 108 -0.20 9.44 10.47
CA SER A 108 0.86 9.90 11.34
C SER A 108 1.25 8.80 12.33
N ILE A 109 2.50 8.85 12.77
CA ILE A 109 3.02 7.91 13.74
C ILE A 109 3.75 8.66 14.86
N ASP A 110 3.43 8.30 16.10
CA ASP A 110 4.12 8.81 17.29
C ASP A 110 5.43 8.05 17.54
N MET A 111 6.38 8.25 16.62
CA MET A 111 7.71 7.68 16.71
C MET A 111 8.71 8.55 15.95
N ALA A 112 9.86 8.83 16.57
CA ALA A 112 10.94 9.52 15.88
C ALA A 112 11.70 8.55 14.96
N PHE A 113 12.06 9.02 13.77
CA PHE A 113 12.89 8.26 12.81
C PHE A 113 14.22 7.79 13.43
N GLN A 114 14.79 8.61 14.31
CA GLN A 114 16.03 8.29 15.04
C GLN A 114 15.90 7.03 15.90
N ASP A 115 14.74 6.76 16.47
CA ASP A 115 14.52 5.56 17.29
C ASP A 115 14.67 4.27 16.47
N THR A 116 14.34 4.32 15.18
CA THR A 116 14.51 3.20 14.26
C THR A 116 15.95 3.09 13.77
N LYS A 117 16.57 4.22 13.43
CA LYS A 117 17.96 4.28 12.96
C LYS A 117 18.96 3.82 14.03
N ASN A 118 18.77 4.25 15.28
CA ASN A 118 19.65 3.87 16.40
C ASN A 118 19.63 2.37 16.72
N GLN A 119 18.73 1.62 16.12
CA GLN A 119 18.57 0.18 16.26
C GLN A 119 18.86 -0.59 14.97
N ASP A 120 19.62 0.01 14.04
CA ASP A 120 20.03 -0.56 12.75
C ASP A 120 18.84 -1.12 11.94
N PHE A 121 17.67 -0.50 12.03
CA PHE A 121 16.43 -0.93 11.36
C PHE A 121 16.06 -2.40 11.64
N GLN A 122 16.49 -2.97 12.77
CA GLN A 122 16.11 -4.32 13.14
C GLN A 122 14.59 -4.46 13.20
N TYR A 123 14.10 -5.61 12.72
CA TYR A 123 12.67 -5.91 12.74
C TYR A 123 12.09 -5.80 14.14
N LYS A 124 10.99 -5.07 14.26
CA LYS A 124 10.22 -4.88 15.49
C LYS A 124 8.78 -5.35 15.29
N SER A 125 8.17 -5.84 16.35
CA SER A 125 6.77 -6.32 16.31
C SER A 125 5.79 -5.23 15.82
N PHE A 126 6.05 -3.96 16.15
CA PHE A 126 5.20 -2.84 15.71
C PHE A 126 5.29 -2.55 14.20
N PHE A 127 6.32 -3.03 13.48
CA PHE A 127 6.41 -2.83 12.03
C PHE A 127 5.22 -3.42 11.28
N LYS A 128 4.60 -4.46 11.82
CA LYS A 128 3.35 -4.99 11.28
C LYS A 128 2.22 -3.95 11.27
N LYS A 129 2.22 -3.02 12.23
CA LYS A 129 1.22 -1.96 12.30
C LYS A 129 1.47 -0.84 11.28
N LEU A 130 2.70 -0.75 10.73
CA LEU A 130 3.06 0.27 9.74
C LEU A 130 2.58 -0.07 8.33
N THR A 131 2.11 -1.28 8.12
CA THR A 131 1.55 -1.71 6.83
C THR A 131 0.03 -1.61 6.87
N PRO A 132 -0.62 -1.28 5.74
CA PRO A 132 -2.07 -1.25 5.68
C PRO A 132 -2.65 -2.58 6.16
N THR A 133 -3.54 -2.53 7.14
CA THR A 133 -4.35 -3.68 7.52
C THR A 133 -5.68 -3.57 6.79
N HIS A 134 -6.18 -4.67 6.25
CA HIS A 134 -7.43 -4.67 5.48
C HIS A 134 -8.67 -4.33 6.30
N ASP A 135 -8.57 -4.23 7.63
CA ASP A 135 -9.68 -3.83 8.49
C ASP A 135 -10.17 -2.39 8.22
N HIS A 136 -9.39 -1.59 7.48
CA HIS A 136 -9.78 -0.24 7.08
C HIS A 136 -10.36 -0.16 5.66
N SER A 137 -10.25 -1.21 4.89
CA SER A 137 -10.82 -1.26 3.55
C SER A 137 -12.31 -1.55 3.63
N LEU A 138 -13.09 -0.66 3.06
CA LEU A 138 -14.49 -0.80 2.72
C LEU A 138 -14.83 -2.27 2.38
N ASN A 139 -15.66 -2.90 3.20
CA ASN A 139 -16.30 -4.21 3.01
C ASN A 139 -15.92 -4.96 1.72
N HIS A 140 -14.67 -5.42 1.63
CA HIS A 140 -14.25 -6.26 0.53
C HIS A 140 -14.77 -7.68 0.78
N GLU A 141 -15.82 -8.03 0.08
CA GLU A 141 -16.12 -9.43 -0.15
C GLU A 141 -14.85 -10.07 -0.75
N SER A 142 -14.60 -11.33 -0.44
CA SER A 142 -13.36 -12.09 -0.72
C SER A 142 -12.90 -12.13 -2.20
N TYR A 143 -13.52 -11.37 -3.07
CA TYR A 143 -13.35 -11.39 -4.52
C TYR A 143 -12.71 -10.13 -5.10
N ASP A 144 -12.57 -9.06 -4.33
CA ASP A 144 -12.13 -7.75 -4.80
C ASP A 144 -10.88 -7.28 -4.05
N MET A 145 -9.84 -8.13 -4.02
CA MET A 145 -8.60 -7.82 -3.31
C MET A 145 -7.71 -6.90 -4.15
N PRO A 146 -7.35 -5.72 -3.62
CA PRO A 146 -6.38 -4.85 -4.28
C PRO A 146 -5.01 -5.51 -4.29
N LEU A 147 -4.33 -5.49 -5.43
CA LEU A 147 -2.97 -6.00 -5.59
C LEU A 147 -1.92 -5.08 -4.96
N LEU A 148 -2.20 -3.80 -4.86
CA LEU A 148 -1.33 -2.79 -4.29
C LEU A 148 -2.10 -1.88 -3.34
N SER A 149 -1.53 -1.63 -2.16
CA SER A 149 -1.93 -0.57 -1.24
C SER A 149 -0.68 0.17 -0.77
N ILE A 150 -0.74 1.48 -0.70
CA ILE A 150 0.38 2.32 -0.27
C ILE A 150 -0.04 3.10 0.97
N GLN A 151 0.80 3.07 2.00
CA GLN A 151 0.64 3.90 3.18
C GLN A 151 1.85 4.81 3.35
N VAL A 152 1.61 6.10 3.45
CA VAL A 152 2.63 7.11 3.75
C VAL A 152 2.48 7.54 5.18
N LEU A 153 3.55 7.37 5.96
CA LEU A 153 3.57 7.68 7.38
C LEU A 153 4.40 8.94 7.61
N LYS A 154 3.77 9.95 8.18
CA LYS A 154 4.45 11.11 8.72
C LYS A 154 4.93 10.78 10.13
N THR A 155 6.24 10.88 10.38
CA THR A 155 6.79 10.78 11.73
C THR A 155 6.73 12.13 12.42
N LEU A 156 6.39 12.16 13.69
CA LEU A 156 6.52 13.39 14.49
C LEU A 156 8.01 13.66 14.70
N LEU A 157 8.47 14.81 14.23
CA LEU A 157 9.80 15.30 14.55
C LEU A 157 9.77 15.76 16.01
N VAL A 158 10.31 14.97 16.92
CA VAL A 158 10.69 15.49 18.22
C VAL A 158 11.96 16.32 17.98
N LEU A 159 11.80 17.63 17.88
CA LEU A 159 12.92 18.57 17.93
C LEU A 159 13.46 18.55 19.36
N ASN A 160 14.63 17.96 19.55
CA ASN A 160 15.44 18.16 20.75
C ASN A 160 16.32 19.39 20.56
#